data_233cde77a334ea77f800cbe2a69b5d7c
#
_entry.id   233cde77a334ea77f800cbe2a69b5d7c
#
_cell.length_a   1.000
_cell.length_b   1.000
_cell.length_c   1.000
_cell.angle_alpha   90.00
_cell.angle_beta   90.00
_cell.angle_gamma   90.00
#
_symmetry.space_group_name_H-M   'P 1'
#
loop_
_entity.id
_entity.type
_entity.pdbx_description
1 polymer ?
#
loop_
_entity_poly.entity_id
_entity_poly.type
_entity_poly.pdbx_seq_one_letter_code
_entity_poly.pdbx_strand_id
1 'polypeptide(L)'
;MCFTLKNNTIAKKTKKKYNTFVVLTNVNYKHIKFILKRGNQLQNYVFITDSDSDLPYNIVDERKIEMIYMSYNINGEEFFDDLGRNQAHKKYYDDMRAGSVPRTTALPSNYFVEYFSTFLKEGKDILYLAFSSQLSANIFNVFMAKEELLAKYPDRKIIVVDTLSISYPQAILVIMAHDLYKEGKSIEEVANWVEENKLRSQAWFTVDDLKYLQRGGRISAVSAVVGSLLNIKPIITESKEGKIVSIDKIKGRKKSLHYIAQKVADNLDENVDPHLTIIHADALDDANMLAEKIKELVPNIEKIEFSFIGSVIGAHCGPGTVAACFFGKKRAN
;
A
#
# COMPACT_ATOMS: atom_id res chain seq x y z
N MET A 1 -52.98 -36.51 4.57
CA MET A 1 -53.10 -35.52 5.64
C MET A 1 -52.03 -35.83 6.68
N CYS A 2 -50.79 -35.47 6.46
CA CYS A 2 -49.72 -35.53 7.51
C CYS A 2 -48.34 -35.20 6.90
N PHE A 3 -48.12 -33.96 6.38
CA PHE A 3 -46.79 -33.54 5.91
C PHE A 3 -46.51 -32.06 6.10
N THR A 4 -47.29 -31.34 6.93
CA THR A 4 -47.18 -29.87 7.06
C THR A 4 -46.55 -29.40 8.40
N LEU A 5 -46.14 -30.27 9.29
CA LEU A 5 -45.66 -29.84 10.62
C LEU A 5 -44.14 -29.99 10.91
N LYS A 6 -43.35 -30.53 9.96
CA LYS A 6 -41.90 -30.66 10.16
C LYS A 6 -41.05 -29.47 9.63
N ASN A 7 -41.63 -28.60 8.77
CA ASN A 7 -40.86 -27.49 8.17
C ASN A 7 -40.77 -26.24 9.04
N ASN A 8 -41.61 -26.04 10.04
CA ASN A 8 -41.59 -24.84 10.88
C ASN A 8 -40.55 -24.87 12.02
N THR A 9 -40.01 -26.02 12.36
CA THR A 9 -39.04 -26.14 13.45
C THR A 9 -37.61 -25.90 12.98
N ILE A 10 -37.30 -26.17 11.72
CA ILE A 10 -35.98 -25.94 11.13
C ILE A 10 -35.78 -24.46 10.82
N ALA A 11 -36.84 -23.75 10.36
CA ALA A 11 -36.78 -22.33 10.06
C ALA A 11 -36.55 -21.44 11.31
N LYS A 12 -37.01 -21.87 12.50
CA LYS A 12 -36.84 -21.12 13.74
C LYS A 12 -35.44 -21.22 14.35
N LYS A 13 -34.67 -22.29 14.06
CA LYS A 13 -33.30 -22.45 14.57
C LYS A 13 -32.24 -21.70 13.74
N THR A 14 -32.51 -21.43 12.47
CA THR A 14 -31.63 -20.69 11.58
C THR A 14 -31.74 -19.17 11.72
N LYS A 15 -32.83 -18.65 12.30
CA LYS A 15 -33.09 -17.21 12.46
C LYS A 15 -32.17 -16.48 13.43
N LYS A 16 -31.35 -17.19 14.20
CA LYS A 16 -30.49 -16.61 15.26
C LYS A 16 -29.03 -16.41 14.82
N LYS A 17 -28.65 -16.78 13.60
CA LYS A 17 -27.22 -16.79 13.22
C LYS A 17 -26.86 -15.96 11.97
N TYR A 18 -27.84 -15.57 11.13
CA TYR A 18 -27.51 -14.80 9.91
C TYR A 18 -28.62 -13.80 9.56
N ASN A 19 -28.29 -12.54 9.46
CA ASN A 19 -29.20 -11.41 9.16
C ASN A 19 -29.44 -11.21 7.65
N THR A 20 -29.54 -12.28 6.88
CA THR A 20 -29.86 -12.14 5.44
C THR A 20 -30.96 -13.12 5.06
N PHE A 21 -32.13 -12.57 4.68
CA PHE A 21 -33.23 -13.36 4.12
C PHE A 21 -32.96 -13.60 2.64
N VAL A 22 -32.65 -14.82 2.28
CA VAL A 22 -32.71 -15.28 0.88
C VAL A 22 -33.92 -16.19 0.75
N VAL A 23 -34.89 -15.76 -0.02
CA VAL A 23 -36.04 -16.63 -0.42
C VAL A 23 -35.51 -17.55 -1.52
N LEU A 24 -35.19 -18.79 -1.14
CA LEU A 24 -34.77 -19.83 -2.07
C LEU A 24 -36.02 -20.63 -2.54
N THR A 25 -36.52 -20.28 -3.71
CA THR A 25 -37.37 -21.15 -4.50
C THR A 25 -36.50 -21.81 -5.57
N ASN A 26 -36.34 -23.13 -5.51
CA ASN A 26 -35.70 -23.99 -6.53
C ASN A 26 -34.16 -23.85 -6.71
N VAL A 27 -33.36 -24.07 -5.68
CA VAL A 27 -31.91 -24.21 -5.81
C VAL A 27 -31.47 -25.63 -5.45
N ASN A 28 -30.71 -26.25 -6.35
CA ASN A 28 -30.21 -27.62 -6.26
C ASN A 28 -29.23 -27.76 -5.07
N TYR A 29 -29.47 -28.66 -4.14
CA TYR A 29 -28.69 -28.90 -2.89
C TYR A 29 -27.16 -29.04 -3.10
N LYS A 30 -26.72 -29.47 -4.29
CA LYS A 30 -25.29 -29.54 -4.62
C LYS A 30 -24.65 -28.16 -4.78
N HIS A 31 -25.39 -27.15 -5.26
CA HIS A 31 -24.90 -25.76 -5.37
C HIS A 31 -24.79 -25.07 -4.00
N ILE A 32 -25.72 -25.33 -3.10
CA ILE A 32 -25.69 -24.77 -1.74
C ILE A 32 -24.47 -25.33 -0.95
N LYS A 33 -24.15 -26.61 -1.11
CA LYS A 33 -22.94 -27.20 -0.50
C LYS A 33 -21.63 -26.60 -1.06
N PHE A 34 -21.64 -26.22 -2.34
CA PHE A 34 -20.50 -25.57 -2.99
C PHE A 34 -20.31 -24.11 -2.53
N ILE A 35 -21.40 -23.36 -2.37
CA ILE A 35 -21.39 -21.99 -1.86
C ILE A 35 -21.02 -21.96 -0.36
N LEU A 36 -21.57 -22.87 0.45
CA LEU A 36 -21.22 -22.96 1.87
C LEU A 36 -19.80 -23.49 2.11
N LYS A 37 -19.24 -24.28 1.19
CA LYS A 37 -17.82 -24.69 1.25
C LYS A 37 -16.87 -23.55 0.89
N ARG A 38 -17.26 -22.60 0.01
CA ARG A 38 -16.45 -21.41 -0.28
C ARG A 38 -16.48 -20.36 0.84
N GLY A 39 -17.56 -20.31 1.65
CA GLY A 39 -17.73 -19.33 2.72
C GLY A 39 -16.92 -19.58 4.00
N ASN A 40 -16.19 -20.71 4.12
CA ASN A 40 -15.42 -21.07 5.32
C ASN A 40 -14.11 -21.81 5.01
N GLN A 41 -13.49 -21.58 3.88
CA GLN A 41 -12.09 -21.99 3.72
C GLN A 41 -11.26 -20.97 4.50
N LEU A 42 -10.89 -21.30 5.73
CA LEU A 42 -9.83 -20.62 6.47
C LEU A 42 -8.62 -20.56 5.51
N GLN A 43 -8.17 -19.35 5.19
CA GLN A 43 -6.98 -19.16 4.38
C GLN A 43 -5.82 -19.87 5.07
N ASN A 44 -5.15 -20.76 4.34
CA ASN A 44 -4.00 -21.52 4.87
C ASN A 44 -2.71 -20.69 4.86
N TYR A 45 -2.80 -19.39 4.60
CA TYR A 45 -1.68 -18.46 4.62
C TYR A 45 -2.08 -17.13 5.24
N VAL A 46 -1.10 -16.40 5.72
CA VAL A 46 -1.24 -15.03 6.19
C VAL A 46 -0.78 -14.05 5.11
N PHE A 47 -1.54 -12.98 4.94
CA PHE A 47 -1.24 -11.88 4.01
C PHE A 47 -0.61 -10.74 4.81
N ILE A 48 0.63 -10.38 4.49
CA ILE A 48 1.44 -9.42 5.23
C ILE A 48 1.94 -8.31 4.29
N THR A 49 2.02 -7.10 4.80
CA THR A 49 2.74 -5.98 4.19
C THR A 49 3.47 -5.16 5.25
N ASP A 50 4.06 -4.04 4.86
CA ASP A 50 4.78 -3.14 5.77
C ASP A 50 4.23 -1.72 5.77
N SER A 51 4.57 -0.95 6.80
CA SER A 51 4.09 0.43 6.98
C SER A 51 4.67 1.41 5.95
N ASP A 52 5.72 1.03 5.21
CA ASP A 52 6.24 1.84 4.09
C ASP A 52 5.21 2.02 2.96
N SER A 53 4.11 1.24 2.99
CA SER A 53 2.96 1.38 2.09
C SER A 53 2.12 2.64 2.36
N ASP A 54 2.28 3.32 3.49
CA ASP A 54 1.42 4.44 3.92
C ASP A 54 -0.09 4.11 3.92
N LEU A 55 -0.43 2.82 4.05
CA LEU A 55 -1.81 2.37 4.13
C LEU A 55 -2.44 2.88 5.43
N PRO A 56 -3.55 3.64 5.40
CA PRO A 56 -4.14 4.20 6.61
C PRO A 56 -4.53 3.13 7.64
N TYR A 57 -4.28 3.39 8.92
CA TYR A 57 -4.54 2.43 10.01
C TYR A 57 -5.97 1.91 10.05
N ASN A 58 -6.96 2.76 9.73
CA ASN A 58 -8.36 2.36 9.69
C ASN A 58 -8.65 1.29 8.62
N ILE A 59 -7.99 1.38 7.45
CA ILE A 59 -8.09 0.36 6.39
C ILE A 59 -7.40 -0.94 6.84
N VAL A 60 -6.24 -0.84 7.49
CA VAL A 60 -5.52 -2.00 8.04
C VAL A 60 -6.39 -2.75 9.05
N ASP A 61 -7.02 -2.01 9.98
CA ASP A 61 -7.88 -2.60 11.02
C ASP A 61 -9.16 -3.21 10.45
N GLU A 62 -9.85 -2.49 9.56
CA GLU A 62 -11.08 -2.98 8.92
C GLU A 62 -10.83 -4.25 8.12
N ARG A 63 -9.76 -4.27 7.34
CA ARG A 63 -9.38 -5.40 6.49
C ARG A 63 -8.68 -6.51 7.26
N LYS A 64 -8.15 -6.24 8.46
CA LYS A 64 -7.32 -7.14 9.27
C LYS A 64 -6.08 -7.60 8.50
N ILE A 65 -5.37 -6.64 7.92
CA ILE A 65 -4.10 -6.88 7.23
C ILE A 65 -3.00 -6.97 8.28
N GLU A 66 -2.20 -8.04 8.23
CA GLU A 66 -1.01 -8.14 9.07
C GLU A 66 0.05 -7.14 8.60
N MET A 67 0.56 -6.34 9.54
CA MET A 67 1.42 -5.20 9.24
C MET A 67 2.75 -5.29 9.98
N ILE A 68 3.85 -5.15 9.25
CA ILE A 68 5.18 -4.95 9.82
C ILE A 68 5.41 -3.44 9.91
N TYR A 69 5.55 -2.93 11.13
CA TYR A 69 5.78 -1.51 11.38
C TYR A 69 7.26 -1.20 11.29
N MET A 70 7.65 -0.33 10.35
CA MET A 70 9.02 0.11 10.17
C MET A 70 9.40 1.16 11.21
N SER A 71 10.69 1.21 11.58
CA SER A 71 11.16 2.15 12.59
C SER A 71 11.83 3.39 11.98
N TYR A 72 11.73 4.49 12.71
CA TYR A 72 12.50 5.70 12.47
C TYR A 72 13.00 6.30 13.79
N ASN A 73 14.10 7.03 13.73
CA ASN A 73 14.63 7.79 14.85
C ASN A 73 14.49 9.28 14.56
N ILE A 74 13.98 10.02 15.54
CA ILE A 74 13.95 11.49 15.51
C ILE A 74 14.40 12.03 16.87
N ASN A 75 15.30 13.00 16.87
CA ASN A 75 15.85 13.63 18.08
C ASN A 75 16.48 12.63 19.08
N GLY A 76 16.98 11.49 18.60
CA GLY A 76 17.62 10.46 19.43
C GLY A 76 16.65 9.39 19.98
N GLU A 77 15.37 9.52 19.73
CA GLU A 77 14.34 8.55 20.15
C GLU A 77 13.87 7.70 18.95
N GLU A 78 13.71 6.40 19.19
CA GLU A 78 13.20 5.46 18.18
C GLU A 78 11.70 5.29 18.31
N PHE A 79 11.03 5.34 17.16
CA PHE A 79 9.59 5.13 17.02
C PHE A 79 9.32 4.13 15.90
N PHE A 80 8.16 3.47 15.97
CA PHE A 80 7.60 2.70 14.86
C PHE A 80 6.55 3.53 14.15
N ASP A 81 6.50 3.44 12.82
CA ASP A 81 5.46 4.10 12.04
C ASP A 81 4.14 3.35 12.22
N ASP A 82 3.30 3.87 13.08
CA ASP A 82 2.00 3.30 13.45
C ASP A 82 0.86 3.73 12.51
N LEU A 83 1.19 4.21 11.33
CA LEU A 83 0.26 4.71 10.30
C LEU A 83 -0.59 5.90 10.78
N GLY A 84 -0.06 6.66 11.71
CA GLY A 84 -0.70 7.83 12.30
C GLY A 84 -1.72 7.54 13.41
N ARG A 85 -1.77 6.30 13.91
CA ARG A 85 -2.70 5.89 14.97
C ARG A 85 -2.51 6.68 16.26
N ASN A 86 -1.27 6.83 16.73
CA ASN A 86 -0.91 7.50 17.98
C ASN A 86 -0.09 8.77 17.77
N GLN A 87 0.33 9.05 16.55
CA GLN A 87 1.18 10.20 16.23
C GLN A 87 0.44 11.16 15.30
N ALA A 88 0.42 12.43 15.68
CA ALA A 88 -0.09 13.47 14.81
C ALA A 88 0.93 13.72 13.69
N HIS A 89 0.66 13.29 12.46
CA HIS A 89 1.48 13.59 11.29
C HIS A 89 1.89 15.06 11.21
N LYS A 90 0.97 15.97 11.57
CA LYS A 90 1.27 17.40 11.60
C LYS A 90 2.44 17.73 12.51
N LYS A 91 2.46 17.22 13.74
CA LYS A 91 3.57 17.47 14.69
C LYS A 91 4.89 16.95 14.14
N TYR A 92 4.92 15.77 13.54
CA TYR A 92 6.11 15.20 12.92
C TYR A 92 6.70 16.12 11.85
N TYR A 93 5.86 16.64 10.95
CA TYR A 93 6.31 17.56 9.90
C TYR A 93 6.65 18.95 10.42
N ASP A 94 6.01 19.44 11.48
CA ASP A 94 6.37 20.68 12.16
C ASP A 94 7.76 20.56 12.82
N ASP A 95 8.05 19.45 13.48
CA ASP A 95 9.39 19.18 14.04
C ASP A 95 10.47 19.15 12.93
N MET A 96 10.18 18.55 11.78
CA MET A 96 11.08 18.58 10.63
C MET A 96 11.31 19.99 10.08
N ARG A 97 10.30 20.87 10.03
CA ARG A 97 10.43 22.27 9.65
C ARG A 97 11.25 23.06 10.67
N ALA A 98 11.13 22.70 11.95
CA ALA A 98 11.92 23.25 13.05
C ALA A 98 13.39 22.78 13.05
N GLY A 99 13.74 21.84 12.16
CA GLY A 99 15.14 21.40 11.98
C GLY A 99 15.42 19.97 12.44
N SER A 100 14.45 19.24 12.98
CA SER A 100 14.61 17.82 13.28
C SER A 100 14.93 17.02 12.02
N VAL A 101 15.82 16.03 12.12
CA VAL A 101 16.27 15.20 11.01
C VAL A 101 15.97 13.74 11.34
N PRO A 102 14.78 13.24 10.97
CA PRO A 102 14.48 11.83 11.17
C PRO A 102 15.37 10.95 10.28
N ARG A 103 15.64 9.74 10.78
CA ARG A 103 16.41 8.71 10.09
C ARG A 103 15.69 7.38 10.18
N THR A 104 15.68 6.62 9.11
CA THR A 104 15.08 5.30 9.06
C THR A 104 16.14 4.22 9.11
N THR A 105 15.79 3.08 9.68
CA THR A 105 16.68 1.92 9.80
C THR A 105 15.97 0.68 9.28
N ALA A 106 16.67 -0.14 8.49
CA ALA A 106 16.15 -1.43 8.06
C ALA A 106 16.03 -2.38 9.26
N LEU A 107 14.92 -3.11 9.35
CA LEU A 107 14.73 -4.15 10.35
C LEU A 107 15.71 -5.30 10.09
N PRO A 108 16.39 -5.85 11.11
CA PRO A 108 17.34 -6.95 10.92
C PRO A 108 16.63 -8.27 10.60
N SER A 109 17.34 -9.22 9.98
CA SER A 109 16.76 -10.51 9.56
C SER A 109 16.15 -11.32 10.72
N ASN A 110 16.74 -11.27 11.92
CA ASN A 110 16.21 -11.96 13.09
C ASN A 110 14.82 -11.45 13.50
N TYR A 111 14.49 -10.17 13.27
CA TYR A 111 13.14 -9.64 13.48
C TYR A 111 12.13 -10.40 12.60
N PHE A 112 12.43 -10.56 11.31
CA PHE A 112 11.56 -11.29 10.38
C PHE A 112 11.49 -12.78 10.71
N VAL A 113 12.60 -13.38 11.19
CA VAL A 113 12.62 -14.77 11.66
C VAL A 113 11.65 -14.96 12.83
N GLU A 114 11.71 -14.08 13.82
CA GLU A 114 10.81 -14.14 14.98
C GLU A 114 9.35 -13.93 14.57
N TYR A 115 9.08 -12.88 13.80
CA TYR A 115 7.72 -12.51 13.39
C TYR A 115 7.07 -13.59 12.53
N PHE A 116 7.74 -14.07 11.49
CA PHE A 116 7.21 -15.09 10.58
C PHE A 116 7.08 -16.46 11.27
N SER A 117 7.98 -16.78 12.22
CA SER A 117 7.89 -18.03 12.99
C SER A 117 6.56 -18.17 13.73
N THR A 118 5.91 -17.08 14.11
CA THR A 118 4.62 -17.13 14.82
C THR A 118 3.55 -17.81 13.96
N PHE A 119 3.49 -17.45 12.68
CA PHE A 119 2.53 -17.99 11.71
C PHE A 119 2.90 -19.39 11.21
N LEU A 120 4.20 -19.64 10.98
CA LEU A 120 4.67 -20.94 10.52
C LEU A 120 4.45 -22.05 11.55
N LYS A 121 4.59 -21.72 12.85
CA LYS A 121 4.25 -22.63 13.97
C LYS A 121 2.77 -22.99 14.02
N GLU A 122 1.89 -22.09 13.57
CA GLU A 122 0.47 -22.34 13.42
C GLU A 122 0.12 -23.13 12.14
N GLY A 123 1.11 -23.52 11.35
CA GLY A 123 0.93 -24.25 10.10
C GLY A 123 0.46 -23.37 8.93
N LYS A 124 0.58 -22.04 9.04
CA LYS A 124 0.23 -21.10 7.97
C LYS A 124 1.42 -20.82 7.07
N ASP A 125 1.17 -20.71 5.78
CA ASP A 125 2.12 -20.16 4.80
C ASP A 125 2.11 -18.62 4.86
N ILE A 126 3.08 -17.95 4.22
CA ILE A 126 3.23 -16.50 4.28
C ILE A 126 3.28 -15.90 2.88
N LEU A 127 2.45 -14.90 2.62
CA LEU A 127 2.58 -13.99 1.49
C LEU A 127 2.95 -12.60 2.04
N TYR A 128 4.12 -12.12 1.69
CA TYR A 128 4.59 -10.79 2.06
C TYR A 128 4.76 -9.91 0.82
N LEU A 129 3.99 -8.82 0.76
CA LEU A 129 4.12 -7.77 -0.25
C LEU A 129 5.05 -6.69 0.28
N ALA A 130 6.27 -6.65 -0.25
CA ALA A 130 7.35 -5.83 0.25
C ALA A 130 7.47 -4.50 -0.51
N PHE A 131 7.91 -3.47 0.19
CA PHE A 131 8.40 -2.22 -0.37
C PHE A 131 9.54 -2.46 -1.38
N SER A 132 9.72 -1.53 -2.34
CA SER A 132 10.70 -1.66 -3.41
C SER A 132 12.12 -1.96 -2.92
N SER A 133 12.72 -3.02 -3.44
CA SER A 133 14.12 -3.42 -3.21
C SER A 133 15.13 -2.35 -3.65
N GLN A 134 14.74 -1.44 -4.52
CA GLN A 134 15.60 -0.39 -5.05
C GLN A 134 15.74 0.82 -4.11
N LEU A 135 14.89 0.89 -3.08
CA LEU A 135 14.82 2.03 -2.16
C LEU A 135 15.09 1.65 -0.71
N SER A 136 14.93 0.38 -0.36
CA SER A 136 15.18 -0.15 0.99
C SER A 136 15.87 -1.50 0.94
N ALA A 137 16.77 -1.74 1.90
CA ALA A 137 17.43 -3.03 2.08
C ALA A 137 16.58 -4.06 2.84
N ASN A 138 15.40 -3.69 3.36
CA ASN A 138 14.55 -4.57 4.16
C ASN A 138 14.26 -5.91 3.49
N ILE A 139 13.94 -5.90 2.21
CA ILE A 139 13.60 -7.12 1.47
C ILE A 139 14.74 -8.15 1.46
N PHE A 140 16.00 -7.72 1.47
CA PHE A 140 17.14 -8.64 1.53
C PHE A 140 17.23 -9.32 2.90
N ASN A 141 16.90 -8.60 3.99
CA ASN A 141 16.80 -9.17 5.33
C ASN A 141 15.65 -10.18 5.42
N VAL A 142 14.54 -9.92 4.71
CA VAL A 142 13.43 -10.87 4.58
C VAL A 142 13.85 -12.13 3.82
N PHE A 143 14.64 -12.02 2.75
CA PHE A 143 15.15 -13.19 2.02
C PHE A 143 16.09 -14.03 2.89
N MET A 144 16.97 -13.42 3.68
CA MET A 144 17.81 -14.14 4.65
C MET A 144 16.95 -14.89 5.68
N ALA A 145 15.94 -14.21 6.24
CA ALA A 145 15.00 -14.83 7.18
C ALA A 145 14.21 -15.98 6.55
N LYS A 146 13.78 -15.84 5.30
CA LYS A 146 13.08 -16.87 4.53
C LYS A 146 13.93 -18.14 4.37
N GLU A 147 15.20 -18.00 4.01
CA GLU A 147 16.11 -19.15 3.86
C GLU A 147 16.24 -19.91 5.18
N GLU A 148 16.49 -19.21 6.29
CA GLU A 148 16.56 -19.82 7.62
C GLU A 148 15.27 -20.54 8.00
N LEU A 149 14.12 -19.88 7.78
CA LEU A 149 12.82 -20.41 8.15
C LEU A 149 12.41 -21.61 7.31
N LEU A 150 12.69 -21.64 6.02
CA LEU A 150 12.38 -22.79 5.17
C LEU A 150 13.25 -24.00 5.49
N ALA A 151 14.47 -23.81 5.98
CA ALA A 151 15.27 -24.92 6.53
C ALA A 151 14.64 -25.51 7.79
N LYS A 152 13.97 -24.69 8.60
CA LYS A 152 13.30 -25.11 9.85
C LYS A 152 11.87 -25.62 9.64
N TYR A 153 11.18 -25.11 8.64
CA TYR A 153 9.79 -25.43 8.29
C TYR A 153 9.67 -25.84 6.81
N PRO A 154 10.24 -27.01 6.41
CA PRO A 154 10.38 -27.39 4.98
C PRO A 154 9.04 -27.60 4.26
N ASP A 155 7.96 -27.89 5.00
CA ASP A 155 6.61 -28.08 4.45
C ASP A 155 5.83 -26.78 4.31
N ARG A 156 6.43 -25.64 4.65
CA ARG A 156 5.78 -24.32 4.58
C ARG A 156 6.24 -23.54 3.36
N LYS A 157 5.40 -22.56 2.96
CA LYS A 157 5.73 -21.63 1.88
C LYS A 157 5.87 -20.22 2.43
N ILE A 158 6.89 -19.52 1.96
CA ILE A 158 7.06 -18.08 2.16
C ILE A 158 7.25 -17.45 0.79
N ILE A 159 6.23 -16.75 0.30
CA ILE A 159 6.29 -15.98 -0.94
C ILE A 159 6.50 -14.53 -0.58
N VAL A 160 7.56 -13.93 -1.11
CA VAL A 160 7.90 -12.52 -0.97
C VAL A 160 7.80 -11.89 -2.35
N VAL A 161 6.94 -10.89 -2.50
CA VAL A 161 6.78 -10.15 -3.75
C VAL A 161 7.39 -8.77 -3.57
N ASP A 162 8.42 -8.47 -4.34
CA ASP A 162 8.92 -7.10 -4.49
C ASP A 162 7.93 -6.31 -5.33
N THR A 163 7.20 -5.40 -4.69
CA THR A 163 6.18 -4.61 -5.38
C THR A 163 6.77 -3.60 -6.36
N LEU A 164 8.08 -3.31 -6.26
CA LEU A 164 8.75 -2.23 -7.00
C LEU A 164 8.03 -0.88 -6.83
N SER A 165 7.29 -0.73 -5.73
CA SER A 165 6.47 0.44 -5.43
C SER A 165 6.83 1.02 -4.07
N ILE A 166 6.49 2.29 -3.88
CA ILE A 166 6.72 3.06 -2.66
C ILE A 166 5.40 3.62 -2.14
N SER A 167 5.26 3.81 -0.83
CA SER A 167 4.15 4.55 -0.25
C SER A 167 2.79 4.05 -0.79
N TYR A 168 1.86 4.93 -1.11
CA TYR A 168 0.50 4.58 -1.50
C TYR A 168 0.36 3.74 -2.80
N PRO A 169 1.22 3.80 -3.81
CA PRO A 169 1.26 2.80 -4.88
C PRO A 169 1.40 1.36 -4.37
N GLN A 170 2.19 1.11 -3.33
CA GLN A 170 2.23 -0.20 -2.67
C GLN A 170 0.88 -0.48 -1.97
N ALA A 171 0.28 0.50 -1.28
CA ALA A 171 -1.03 0.35 -0.66
C ALA A 171 -2.13 -0.06 -1.65
N ILE A 172 -2.16 0.53 -2.85
CA ILE A 172 -3.10 0.17 -3.91
C ILE A 172 -2.97 -1.32 -4.26
N LEU A 173 -1.74 -1.80 -4.48
CA LEU A 173 -1.50 -3.22 -4.75
C LEU A 173 -1.91 -4.11 -3.57
N VAL A 174 -1.64 -3.68 -2.34
CA VAL A 174 -2.03 -4.38 -1.12
C VAL A 174 -3.55 -4.48 -1.01
N ILE A 175 -4.30 -3.41 -1.24
CA ILE A 175 -5.76 -3.40 -1.20
C ILE A 175 -6.34 -4.38 -2.21
N MET A 176 -5.92 -4.27 -3.48
CA MET A 176 -6.43 -5.10 -4.58
C MET A 176 -6.06 -6.58 -4.39
N ALA A 177 -4.82 -6.88 -3.99
CA ALA A 177 -4.37 -8.23 -3.70
C ALA A 177 -5.10 -8.84 -2.48
N HIS A 178 -5.39 -8.01 -1.47
CA HIS A 178 -6.13 -8.44 -0.29
C HIS A 178 -7.61 -8.75 -0.61
N ASP A 179 -8.21 -8.08 -1.61
CA ASP A 179 -9.55 -8.45 -2.08
C ASP A 179 -9.55 -9.86 -2.68
N LEU A 180 -8.56 -10.22 -3.49
CA LEU A 180 -8.36 -11.58 -4.00
C LEU A 180 -8.12 -12.59 -2.87
N TYR A 181 -7.33 -12.21 -1.84
CA TYR A 181 -7.16 -13.00 -0.62
C TYR A 181 -8.50 -13.26 0.06
N LYS A 182 -9.36 -12.24 0.22
CA LYS A 182 -10.70 -12.38 0.82
C LYS A 182 -11.65 -13.22 -0.04
N GLU A 183 -11.48 -13.22 -1.34
CA GLU A 183 -12.22 -14.10 -2.27
C GLU A 183 -11.81 -15.57 -2.16
N GLY A 184 -10.78 -15.91 -1.40
CA GLY A 184 -10.30 -17.27 -1.20
C GLY A 184 -9.30 -17.75 -2.25
N LYS A 185 -8.63 -16.83 -2.96
CA LYS A 185 -7.56 -17.18 -3.90
C LYS A 185 -6.37 -17.80 -3.20
N SER A 186 -5.69 -18.73 -3.87
CA SER A 186 -4.46 -19.33 -3.36
C SER A 186 -3.33 -18.30 -3.23
N ILE A 187 -2.32 -18.63 -2.42
CA ILE A 187 -1.15 -17.78 -2.23
C ILE A 187 -0.43 -17.49 -3.55
N GLU A 188 -0.36 -18.49 -4.44
CA GLU A 188 0.25 -18.36 -5.76
C GLU A 188 -0.59 -17.46 -6.70
N GLU A 189 -1.92 -17.62 -6.71
CA GLU A 189 -2.80 -16.77 -7.52
C GLU A 189 -2.66 -15.30 -7.13
N VAL A 190 -2.63 -14.98 -5.82
CA VAL A 190 -2.49 -13.60 -5.34
C VAL A 190 -1.09 -13.06 -5.64
N ALA A 191 -0.04 -13.83 -5.38
CA ALA A 191 1.33 -13.42 -5.69
C ALA A 191 1.53 -13.15 -7.18
N ASN A 192 1.05 -14.04 -8.05
CA ASN A 192 1.14 -13.89 -9.50
C ASN A 192 0.37 -12.65 -9.99
N TRP A 193 -0.82 -12.40 -9.44
CA TRP A 193 -1.57 -11.20 -9.78
C TRP A 193 -0.77 -9.93 -9.46
N VAL A 194 -0.11 -9.86 -8.30
CA VAL A 194 0.73 -8.70 -7.94
C VAL A 194 1.91 -8.58 -8.91
N GLU A 195 2.61 -9.68 -9.22
CA GLU A 195 3.73 -9.68 -10.17
C GLU A 195 3.33 -9.15 -11.56
N GLU A 196 2.17 -9.54 -12.07
CA GLU A 196 1.66 -9.12 -13.38
C GLU A 196 1.22 -7.64 -13.40
N ASN A 197 0.76 -7.11 -12.25
CA ASN A 197 0.12 -5.81 -12.14
C ASN A 197 0.95 -4.73 -11.42
N LYS A 198 2.04 -5.07 -10.74
CA LYS A 198 2.82 -4.13 -9.90
C LYS A 198 3.30 -2.89 -10.65
N LEU A 199 3.58 -2.98 -11.94
CA LEU A 199 3.96 -1.82 -12.74
C LEU A 199 2.78 -0.92 -13.15
N ARG A 200 1.55 -1.30 -12.84
CA ARG A 200 0.36 -0.48 -13.09
C ARG A 200 0.05 0.48 -11.96
N SER A 201 0.55 0.23 -10.76
CA SER A 201 0.47 1.17 -9.65
C SER A 201 1.55 2.23 -9.79
N GLN A 202 1.19 3.51 -9.72
CA GLN A 202 2.04 4.65 -10.05
C GLN A 202 1.91 5.76 -9.02
N ALA A 203 3.01 6.49 -8.79
CA ALA A 203 3.01 7.80 -8.15
C ALA A 203 3.63 8.85 -9.07
N TRP A 204 2.99 10.01 -9.14
CA TRP A 204 3.58 11.23 -9.71
C TRP A 204 3.59 12.30 -8.63
N PHE A 205 4.76 12.80 -8.28
CA PHE A 205 4.91 13.67 -7.12
C PHE A 205 5.94 14.76 -7.29
N THR A 206 5.88 15.72 -6.41
CA THR A 206 6.88 16.78 -6.26
C THR A 206 7.17 17.01 -4.79
N VAL A 207 8.42 17.31 -4.48
CA VAL A 207 8.88 17.66 -3.13
C VAL A 207 9.05 19.17 -3.02
N ASP A 208 8.96 19.69 -1.81
CA ASP A 208 9.21 21.12 -1.59
C ASP A 208 10.71 21.44 -1.55
N ASP A 209 11.51 20.54 -0.94
CA ASP A 209 12.94 20.70 -0.77
C ASP A 209 13.68 19.36 -1.00
N LEU A 210 14.57 19.33 -1.99
CA LEU A 210 15.36 18.15 -2.34
C LEU A 210 16.35 17.70 -1.26
N LYS A 211 16.63 18.56 -0.26
CA LYS A 211 17.58 18.23 0.83
C LYS A 211 17.19 16.96 1.60
N TYR A 212 15.89 16.66 1.71
CA TYR A 212 15.42 15.47 2.41
C TYR A 212 15.76 14.19 1.65
N LEU A 213 15.51 14.15 0.34
CA LEU A 213 15.93 13.05 -0.55
C LEU A 213 17.45 12.87 -0.55
N GLN A 214 18.19 13.98 -0.50
CA GLN A 214 19.65 13.96 -0.46
C GLN A 214 20.16 13.36 0.86
N ARG A 215 19.65 13.85 2.00
CA ARG A 215 20.01 13.35 3.34
C ARG A 215 19.69 11.87 3.50
N GLY A 216 18.55 11.44 2.95
CA GLY A 216 18.11 10.04 2.97
C GLY A 216 18.88 9.14 2.00
N GLY A 217 19.74 9.69 1.13
CA GLY A 217 20.46 8.91 0.11
C GLY A 217 19.61 8.37 -1.04
N ARG A 218 18.35 8.80 -1.18
CA ARG A 218 17.41 8.38 -2.25
C ARG A 218 17.38 9.38 -3.41
N ILE A 219 18.33 10.31 -3.46
CA ILE A 219 18.45 11.34 -4.49
C ILE A 219 19.19 10.87 -5.75
N SER A 220 19.88 9.73 -5.75
CA SER A 220 20.83 9.37 -6.81
C SER A 220 20.25 9.43 -8.23
N ALA A 221 18.99 9.08 -8.40
CA ALA A 221 18.28 9.18 -9.67
C ALA A 221 17.64 10.56 -9.93
N VAL A 222 17.64 11.44 -8.92
CA VAL A 222 17.11 12.82 -8.97
C VAL A 222 18.23 13.86 -8.99
N SER A 223 19.49 13.44 -8.81
CA SER A 223 20.68 14.29 -8.60
C SER A 223 21.01 15.24 -9.78
N ALA A 224 20.57 14.93 -10.99
CA ALA A 224 20.65 15.87 -12.11
C ALA A 224 19.87 17.19 -11.92
N VAL A 225 19.11 17.28 -10.79
CA VAL A 225 18.28 18.45 -10.42
C VAL A 225 19.00 19.40 -9.47
N VAL A 226 20.14 18.98 -8.87
CA VAL A 226 20.86 19.77 -7.85
C VAL A 226 21.58 20.95 -8.48
N GLY A 227 20.83 22.02 -8.69
CA GLY A 227 21.33 23.36 -8.94
C GLY A 227 20.39 24.32 -8.23
N SER A 228 20.92 25.26 -7.50
CA SER A 228 20.23 26.25 -6.65
C SER A 228 19.35 27.25 -7.43
N LEU A 229 18.45 26.76 -8.27
CA LEU A 229 17.48 27.63 -8.94
C LEU A 229 16.25 27.76 -8.04
N LEU A 230 16.13 28.95 -7.45
CA LEU A 230 14.98 29.34 -6.63
C LEU A 230 13.67 29.02 -7.34
N ASN A 231 12.76 28.30 -6.65
CA ASN A 231 11.42 28.00 -7.13
C ASN A 231 11.30 26.97 -8.27
N ILE A 232 12.30 26.09 -8.47
CA ILE A 232 12.18 24.93 -9.37
C ILE A 232 11.73 23.71 -8.57
N LYS A 233 10.65 23.08 -9.03
CA LYS A 233 10.08 21.88 -8.43
C LYS A 233 10.33 20.67 -9.35
N PRO A 234 10.97 19.61 -8.87
CA PRO A 234 11.15 18.39 -9.63
C PRO A 234 9.82 17.67 -9.82
N ILE A 235 9.62 17.07 -10.96
CA ILE A 235 8.55 16.08 -11.19
C ILE A 235 9.19 14.70 -11.10
N ILE A 236 8.72 13.92 -10.16
CA ILE A 236 9.31 12.63 -9.80
C ILE A 236 8.24 11.54 -9.96
N THR A 237 8.67 10.37 -10.38
CA THR A 237 7.84 9.16 -10.47
C THR A 237 8.67 7.92 -10.16
N GLU A 238 8.03 6.77 -10.14
CA GLU A 238 8.68 5.47 -10.04
C GLU A 238 9.05 4.93 -11.42
N SER A 239 10.26 4.39 -11.55
CA SER A 239 10.65 3.66 -12.76
C SER A 239 10.09 2.22 -12.75
N LYS A 240 10.17 1.53 -13.89
CA LYS A 240 9.82 0.11 -14.00
C LYS A 240 10.70 -0.81 -13.14
N GLU A 241 11.92 -0.37 -12.80
CA GLU A 241 12.82 -1.08 -11.89
C GLU A 241 12.51 -0.81 -10.40
N GLY A 242 11.55 0.09 -10.08
CA GLY A 242 11.20 0.43 -8.70
C GLY A 242 12.06 1.53 -8.07
N LYS A 243 12.79 2.32 -8.87
CA LYS A 243 13.55 3.50 -8.43
C LYS A 243 12.70 4.76 -8.56
N ILE A 244 12.96 5.76 -7.73
CA ILE A 244 12.45 7.11 -8.00
C ILE A 244 13.31 7.80 -9.03
N VAL A 245 12.68 8.43 -10.02
CA VAL A 245 13.35 9.13 -11.13
C VAL A 245 12.74 10.51 -11.33
N SER A 246 13.59 11.50 -11.61
CA SER A 246 13.11 12.83 -12.01
C SER A 246 12.87 12.85 -13.51
N ILE A 247 11.65 13.17 -13.90
CA ILE A 247 11.23 13.23 -15.30
C ILE A 247 11.37 14.65 -15.85
N ASP A 248 11.08 15.65 -15.00
CA ASP A 248 11.07 17.06 -15.45
C ASP A 248 11.36 18.01 -14.29
N LYS A 249 11.52 19.29 -14.62
CA LYS A 249 11.79 20.40 -13.70
C LYS A 249 10.88 21.57 -14.05
N ILE A 250 9.93 21.86 -13.19
CA ILE A 250 8.91 22.88 -13.45
C ILE A 250 9.13 24.09 -12.54
N LYS A 251 9.14 25.28 -13.13
CA LYS A 251 9.25 26.54 -12.38
C LYS A 251 7.89 26.89 -11.77
N GLY A 252 7.83 26.86 -10.44
CA GLY A 252 6.66 27.26 -9.64
C GLY A 252 5.77 26.10 -9.23
N ARG A 253 5.29 26.17 -7.98
CA ARG A 253 4.50 25.10 -7.34
C ARG A 253 3.21 24.79 -8.10
N LYS A 254 2.39 25.81 -8.41
CA LYS A 254 1.10 25.64 -9.11
C LYS A 254 1.28 24.95 -10.47
N LYS A 255 2.34 25.30 -11.21
CA LYS A 255 2.63 24.68 -12.51
C LYS A 255 3.06 23.23 -12.36
N SER A 256 3.83 22.90 -11.30
CA SER A 256 4.24 21.51 -11.04
C SER A 256 3.03 20.62 -10.69
N LEU A 257 2.07 21.13 -9.92
CA LEU A 257 0.84 20.40 -9.64
C LEU A 257 -0.03 20.19 -10.88
N HIS A 258 -0.14 21.18 -11.74
CA HIS A 258 -0.84 21.03 -13.03
C HIS A 258 -0.16 19.98 -13.93
N TYR A 259 1.17 19.98 -13.98
CA TYR A 259 1.93 18.96 -14.73
C TYR A 259 1.67 17.54 -14.19
N ILE A 260 1.64 17.37 -12.86
CA ILE A 260 1.29 16.09 -12.22
C ILE A 260 -0.14 15.68 -12.61
N ALA A 261 -1.10 16.60 -12.57
CA ALA A 261 -2.48 16.31 -12.97
C ALA A 261 -2.56 15.83 -14.43
N GLN A 262 -1.78 16.44 -15.33
CA GLN A 262 -1.69 16.00 -16.73
C GLN A 262 -1.11 14.57 -16.83
N LYS A 263 -0.07 14.27 -16.03
CA LYS A 263 0.51 12.90 -15.99
C LYS A 263 -0.46 11.85 -15.47
N VAL A 264 -1.32 12.22 -14.53
CA VAL A 264 -2.43 11.35 -14.11
C VAL A 264 -3.35 11.08 -15.29
N ALA A 265 -3.85 12.13 -15.96
CA ALA A 265 -4.75 11.99 -17.11
C ALA A 265 -4.15 11.15 -18.25
N ASP A 266 -2.87 11.34 -18.56
CA ASP A 266 -2.16 10.61 -19.63
C ASP A 266 -2.01 9.11 -19.32
N ASN A 267 -1.96 8.72 -18.04
CA ASN A 267 -1.64 7.37 -17.58
C ASN A 267 -2.80 6.59 -16.96
N LEU A 268 -3.98 7.19 -16.82
CA LEU A 268 -5.17 6.44 -16.44
C LEU A 268 -5.50 5.37 -17.49
N ASP A 269 -6.10 4.28 -17.02
CA ASP A 269 -6.69 3.23 -17.86
C ASP A 269 -8.20 3.25 -17.62
N GLU A 270 -8.98 3.59 -18.65
CA GLU A 270 -10.43 3.75 -18.57
C GLU A 270 -11.18 2.44 -18.24
N ASN A 271 -10.48 1.31 -18.33
CA ASN A 271 -11.08 -0.01 -18.13
C ASN A 271 -10.98 -0.51 -16.69
N VAL A 272 -10.37 0.26 -15.76
CA VAL A 272 -10.15 -0.14 -14.38
C VAL A 272 -10.48 0.99 -13.42
N ASP A 273 -10.87 0.64 -12.18
CA ASP A 273 -10.93 1.61 -11.10
C ASP A 273 -9.50 2.14 -10.82
N PRO A 274 -9.26 3.45 -10.96
CA PRO A 274 -7.93 4.01 -10.76
C PRO A 274 -7.49 4.00 -9.29
N HIS A 275 -8.34 3.76 -8.31
CA HIS A 275 -8.02 3.90 -6.88
C HIS A 275 -7.23 5.20 -6.60
N LEU A 276 -7.64 6.31 -7.24
CA LEU A 276 -6.89 7.56 -7.20
C LEU A 276 -6.89 8.17 -5.80
N THR A 277 -5.70 8.28 -5.23
CA THR A 277 -5.47 8.89 -3.93
C THR A 277 -4.40 9.95 -4.02
N ILE A 278 -4.66 11.12 -3.46
CA ILE A 278 -3.66 12.16 -3.28
C ILE A 278 -3.12 12.05 -1.86
N ILE A 279 -1.81 11.85 -1.76
CA ILE A 279 -1.12 11.79 -0.47
C ILE A 279 -0.25 13.03 -0.28
N HIS A 280 -0.11 13.48 0.97
CA HIS A 280 0.66 14.69 1.25
C HIS A 280 1.40 14.65 2.59
N ALA A 281 2.52 15.36 2.65
CA ALA A 281 3.34 15.59 3.84
C ALA A 281 3.00 16.97 4.42
N ASP A 282 1.88 17.08 5.14
CA ASP A 282 1.35 18.34 5.71
C ASP A 282 1.26 19.48 4.68
N ALA A 283 0.62 19.21 3.54
CA ALA A 283 0.45 20.13 2.40
C ALA A 283 -0.97 20.03 1.81
N LEU A 284 -1.99 20.14 2.66
CA LEU A 284 -3.40 19.92 2.27
C LEU A 284 -3.87 20.87 1.18
N ASP A 285 -3.47 22.17 1.23
CA ASP A 285 -3.89 23.16 0.22
C ASP A 285 -3.37 22.79 -1.18
N ASP A 286 -2.12 22.31 -1.28
CA ASP A 286 -1.54 21.84 -2.51
C ASP A 286 -2.20 20.53 -2.99
N ALA A 287 -2.54 19.64 -2.07
CA ALA A 287 -3.27 18.40 -2.37
C ALA A 287 -4.67 18.71 -2.93
N ASN A 288 -5.40 19.65 -2.33
CA ASN A 288 -6.68 20.12 -2.84
C ASN A 288 -6.55 20.75 -4.24
N MET A 289 -5.55 21.60 -4.45
CA MET A 289 -5.26 22.19 -5.78
C MET A 289 -4.97 21.11 -6.83
N LEU A 290 -4.22 20.06 -6.46
CA LEU A 290 -3.93 18.94 -7.36
C LEU A 290 -5.23 18.19 -7.72
N ALA A 291 -6.10 17.93 -6.71
CA ALA A 291 -7.38 17.27 -6.94
C ALA A 291 -8.28 18.06 -7.90
N GLU A 292 -8.37 19.39 -7.72
CA GLU A 292 -9.12 20.25 -8.61
C GLU A 292 -8.59 20.16 -10.04
N LYS A 293 -7.27 20.23 -10.22
CA LYS A 293 -6.66 20.12 -11.56
C LYS A 293 -6.86 18.75 -12.21
N ILE A 294 -6.86 17.68 -11.44
CA ILE A 294 -7.18 16.35 -11.96
C ILE A 294 -8.66 16.28 -12.40
N LYS A 295 -9.59 16.81 -11.60
CA LYS A 295 -11.03 16.86 -11.97
C LYS A 295 -11.30 17.71 -13.22
N GLU A 296 -10.55 18.79 -13.42
CA GLU A 296 -10.65 19.60 -14.64
C GLU A 296 -10.23 18.80 -15.89
N LEU A 297 -9.18 17.97 -15.79
CA LEU A 297 -8.64 17.17 -16.90
C LEU A 297 -9.36 15.84 -17.11
N VAL A 298 -9.92 15.27 -16.03
CA VAL A 298 -10.61 13.99 -16.02
C VAL A 298 -12.00 14.17 -15.35
N PRO A 299 -12.98 14.80 -16.04
CA PRO A 299 -14.27 15.15 -15.45
C PRO A 299 -15.08 13.96 -14.95
N ASN A 300 -14.84 12.76 -15.50
CA ASN A 300 -15.57 11.53 -15.14
C ASN A 300 -14.95 10.78 -13.97
N ILE A 301 -13.94 11.34 -13.28
CA ILE A 301 -13.36 10.68 -12.12
C ILE A 301 -14.35 10.77 -10.96
N GLU A 302 -14.84 9.62 -10.53
CA GLU A 302 -15.90 9.54 -9.51
C GLU A 302 -15.39 9.94 -8.12
N LYS A 303 -14.17 9.50 -7.77
CA LYS A 303 -13.62 9.66 -6.43
C LYS A 303 -12.14 9.97 -6.46
N ILE A 304 -11.73 10.93 -5.64
CA ILE A 304 -10.33 11.19 -5.28
C ILE A 304 -10.24 11.09 -3.76
N GLU A 305 -9.44 10.16 -3.27
CA GLU A 305 -9.18 10.02 -1.85
C GLU A 305 -7.98 10.86 -1.41
N PHE A 306 -7.89 11.12 -0.11
CA PHE A 306 -6.78 11.86 0.49
C PHE A 306 -6.19 11.03 1.62
N SER A 307 -4.86 11.02 1.71
CA SER A 307 -4.13 10.38 2.80
C SER A 307 -2.87 11.16 3.15
N PHE A 308 -2.24 10.79 4.25
CA PHE A 308 -0.96 11.33 4.67
C PHE A 308 0.19 10.46 4.18
N ILE A 309 1.34 11.08 3.98
CA ILE A 309 2.61 10.38 3.87
C ILE A 309 3.08 10.06 5.29
N GLY A 310 3.34 8.79 5.58
CA GLY A 310 3.78 8.29 6.88
C GLY A 310 5.17 8.78 7.28
N SER A 311 5.56 8.50 8.52
CA SER A 311 6.78 9.04 9.11
C SER A 311 8.05 8.49 8.43
N VAL A 312 8.05 7.21 8.03
CA VAL A 312 9.22 6.59 7.38
C VAL A 312 9.45 7.17 5.99
N ILE A 313 8.41 7.24 5.16
CA ILE A 313 8.50 7.85 3.82
C ILE A 313 8.76 9.36 3.95
N GLY A 314 8.09 10.02 4.90
CA GLY A 314 8.23 11.43 5.21
C GLY A 314 9.65 11.85 5.57
N ALA A 315 10.42 10.99 6.27
CA ALA A 315 11.82 11.23 6.59
C ALA A 315 12.67 11.49 5.33
N HIS A 316 12.31 10.88 4.21
CA HIS A 316 13.04 10.97 2.95
C HIS A 316 12.50 12.03 2.00
N CYS A 317 11.19 12.24 1.93
CA CYS A 317 10.60 13.21 1.00
C CYS A 317 10.40 14.60 1.60
N GLY A 318 10.23 14.68 2.93
CA GLY A 318 10.09 15.92 3.68
C GLY A 318 8.70 16.57 3.62
N PRO A 319 8.46 17.56 4.50
CA PRO A 319 7.23 18.33 4.52
C PRO A 319 7.02 19.08 3.19
N GLY A 320 5.74 19.28 2.81
CA GLY A 320 5.38 19.92 1.56
C GLY A 320 5.37 18.98 0.34
N THR A 321 5.70 17.70 0.50
CA THR A 321 5.56 16.71 -0.58
C THR A 321 4.09 16.45 -0.89
N VAL A 322 3.74 16.38 -2.17
CA VAL A 322 2.40 16.01 -2.67
C VAL A 322 2.54 15.03 -3.82
N ALA A 323 1.77 13.96 -3.78
CA ALA A 323 1.75 12.92 -4.80
C ALA A 323 0.32 12.56 -5.21
N ALA A 324 0.12 12.26 -6.49
CA ALA A 324 -1.05 11.54 -7.00
C ALA A 324 -0.65 10.08 -7.21
N CYS A 325 -1.34 9.18 -6.56
CA CYS A 325 -1.13 7.74 -6.59
C CYS A 325 -2.35 7.06 -7.21
N PHE A 326 -2.16 6.16 -8.17
CA PHE A 326 -3.28 5.54 -8.88
C PHE A 326 -2.87 4.22 -9.55
N PHE A 327 -3.88 3.43 -9.90
CA PHE A 327 -3.74 2.23 -10.72
C PHE A 327 -4.15 2.56 -12.16
N GLY A 328 -3.25 2.33 -13.12
CA GLY A 328 -3.48 2.75 -14.50
C GLY A 328 -2.71 1.92 -15.52
N LYS A 329 -2.16 2.58 -16.55
CA LYS A 329 -1.27 1.96 -17.56
C LYS A 329 0.03 1.49 -16.88
N LYS A 330 0.74 0.56 -17.50
CA LYS A 330 2.05 0.13 -16.98
C LYS A 330 3.07 1.27 -17.11
N ARG A 331 3.90 1.44 -16.07
CA ARG A 331 5.03 2.37 -16.08
C ARG A 331 5.94 2.09 -17.27
N ALA A 332 6.27 3.14 -18.04
CA ALA A 332 7.11 3.05 -19.24
C ALA A 332 8.56 3.46 -19.01
N ASN A 333 8.84 4.13 -17.87
CA ASN A 333 10.15 4.72 -17.54
C ASN A 333 11.10 3.70 -16.94
#